data_578d8759bdeca35e48af1b27abaec4c4
#
_entry.id   578d8759bdeca35e48af1b27abaec4c4
#
_cell.length_a   1.000
_cell.length_b   1.000
_cell.length_c   1.000
_cell.angle_alpha   90.00
_cell.angle_beta   90.00
_cell.angle_gamma   90.00
#
_symmetry.space_group_name_H-M   'P 1'
#
loop_
_entity.id
_entity.type
_entity.pdbx_description
1 polymer ?
#
loop_
_entity_poly.entity_id
_entity_poly.type
_entity_poly.pdbx_seq_one_letter_code
_entity_poly.pdbx_strand_id
1 'polypeptide(L)'
;MGGAFWPLHGIRLRTGDLDLRVMTEGDLPTLVTLVPDDLQLNPHATTYAGLDARANRRAVVAQAYWRALGMWSPDDWALPFVVRSARSDDVLGVQWLEGPDWRADRTVDSSSWLVSAARGRGLGTQMRAAVLALAFGPLGARAAISSAVVDNAASLGVSRALGYRESHRSVLEHSGEPLQHVRLERAAWVHSGRAQGTTVTGVEPALPFFGLDTRE
;
A
#
# COMPACT_ATOMS: atom_id res chain seq x y z
N MET A 1 -17.03 14.05 9.07
CA MET A 1 -16.50 15.44 9.01
C MET A 1 -14.96 15.49 9.17
N GLY A 2 -14.20 14.62 8.52
CA GLY A 2 -12.73 14.57 8.64
C GLY A 2 -11.94 15.14 7.45
N GLY A 3 -12.61 15.70 6.45
CA GLY A 3 -11.95 16.04 5.18
C GLY A 3 -11.39 17.45 5.03
N ALA A 4 -11.75 18.39 5.90
CA ALA A 4 -11.42 19.79 5.64
C ALA A 4 -9.96 20.17 5.97
N PHE A 5 -9.31 19.55 6.95
CA PHE A 5 -7.92 19.84 7.32
C PHE A 5 -6.92 18.76 6.87
N TRP A 6 -7.39 17.55 6.56
CA TRP A 6 -6.58 16.43 6.08
C TRP A 6 -7.23 15.78 4.85
N PRO A 7 -7.13 16.40 3.68
CA PRO A 7 -7.87 16.02 2.47
C PRO A 7 -7.49 14.63 1.94
N LEU A 8 -6.36 14.07 2.37
CA LEU A 8 -5.96 12.69 2.05
C LEU A 8 -7.06 11.67 2.36
N HIS A 9 -7.84 11.88 3.45
CA HIS A 9 -8.96 11.00 3.79
C HIS A 9 -10.10 11.00 2.75
N GLY A 10 -10.12 11.98 1.84
CA GLY A 10 -11.08 12.03 0.72
C GLY A 10 -10.72 11.12 -0.45
N ILE A 11 -9.48 10.62 -0.51
CA ILE A 11 -9.03 9.76 -1.63
C ILE A 11 -9.72 8.40 -1.53
N ARG A 12 -10.33 7.97 -2.63
CA ARG A 12 -11.00 6.69 -2.75
C ARG A 12 -10.70 6.04 -4.09
N LEU A 13 -10.42 4.73 -4.06
CA LEU A 13 -10.14 3.93 -5.24
C LEU A 13 -11.17 2.80 -5.35
N ARG A 14 -11.74 2.62 -6.52
CA ARG A 14 -12.66 1.51 -6.80
C ARG A 14 -12.18 0.73 -8.00
N THR A 15 -12.13 -0.58 -7.86
CA THR A 15 -11.73 -1.49 -8.95
C THR A 15 -12.40 -2.85 -8.77
N GLY A 16 -13.12 -3.32 -9.79
CA GLY A 16 -13.90 -4.55 -9.67
C GLY A 16 -14.83 -4.53 -8.45
N ASP A 17 -14.71 -5.55 -7.60
CA ASP A 17 -15.50 -5.68 -6.36
C ASP A 17 -14.78 -5.06 -5.13
N LEU A 18 -13.75 -4.25 -5.32
CA LEU A 18 -12.99 -3.62 -4.25
C LEU A 18 -13.26 -2.12 -4.14
N ASP A 19 -13.35 -1.66 -2.90
CA ASP A 19 -13.41 -0.27 -2.48
C ASP A 19 -12.24 -0.01 -1.51
N LEU A 20 -11.28 0.80 -1.92
CA LEU A 20 -10.14 1.18 -1.12
C LEU A 20 -10.35 2.61 -0.62
N ARG A 21 -10.36 2.79 0.69
CA ARG A 21 -10.48 4.08 1.37
C ARG A 21 -9.24 4.34 2.18
N VAL A 22 -8.74 5.57 2.17
CA VAL A 22 -7.62 5.93 3.06
C VAL A 22 -8.00 5.60 4.49
N MET A 23 -7.09 4.90 5.17
CA MET A 23 -7.28 4.45 6.54
C MET A 23 -7.47 5.63 7.47
N THR A 24 -8.37 5.47 8.42
CA THR A 24 -8.60 6.40 9.54
C THR A 24 -8.32 5.70 10.86
N GLU A 25 -8.19 6.45 11.95
CA GLU A 25 -8.02 5.86 13.28
C GLU A 25 -9.21 4.97 13.68
N GLY A 26 -10.41 5.30 13.18
CA GLY A 26 -11.61 4.50 13.40
C GLY A 26 -11.58 3.10 12.80
N ASP A 27 -10.68 2.84 11.83
CA ASP A 27 -10.50 1.51 11.23
C ASP A 27 -9.60 0.59 12.08
N LEU A 28 -8.73 1.17 12.93
CA LEU A 28 -7.75 0.41 13.72
C LEU A 28 -8.35 -0.71 14.59
N PRO A 29 -9.45 -0.50 15.35
CA PRO A 29 -10.04 -1.57 16.16
C PRO A 29 -10.38 -2.83 15.34
N THR A 30 -10.90 -2.64 14.14
CA THR A 30 -11.20 -3.75 13.22
C THR A 30 -9.92 -4.36 12.65
N LEU A 31 -9.02 -3.54 12.13
CA LEU A 31 -7.80 -4.01 11.47
C LEU A 31 -6.90 -4.80 12.40
N VAL A 32 -6.67 -4.35 13.64
CA VAL A 32 -5.81 -5.08 14.61
C VAL A 32 -6.39 -6.43 15.03
N THR A 33 -7.70 -6.66 14.86
CA THR A 33 -8.30 -7.98 15.10
C THR A 33 -8.18 -8.93 13.91
N LEU A 34 -8.08 -8.37 12.70
CA LEU A 34 -8.03 -9.10 11.44
C LEU A 34 -6.60 -9.38 10.94
N VAL A 35 -5.58 -8.84 11.61
CA VAL A 35 -4.17 -9.05 11.23
C VAL A 35 -3.88 -10.55 11.16
N PRO A 36 -3.41 -11.06 10.01
CA PRO A 36 -3.06 -12.45 9.86
C PRO A 36 -1.87 -12.83 10.75
N ASP A 37 -1.89 -14.05 11.30
CA ASP A 37 -0.81 -14.54 12.16
C ASP A 37 0.51 -14.73 11.42
N ASP A 38 0.46 -14.92 10.11
CA ASP A 38 1.60 -15.06 9.21
C ASP A 38 2.06 -13.73 8.57
N LEU A 39 1.55 -12.57 9.04
CA LEU A 39 2.03 -11.28 8.56
C LEU A 39 3.50 -11.10 8.92
N GLN A 40 4.33 -10.96 7.91
CA GLN A 40 5.73 -10.55 8.08
C GLN A 40 5.77 -9.09 8.51
N LEU A 41 6.26 -8.84 9.71
CA LEU A 41 6.42 -7.49 10.24
C LEU A 41 7.72 -6.87 9.72
N ASN A 42 7.74 -5.54 9.63
CA ASN A 42 8.99 -4.82 9.42
C ASN A 42 9.96 -5.18 10.56
N PRO A 43 11.17 -5.66 10.26
CA PRO A 43 12.15 -6.05 11.27
C PRO A 43 12.58 -4.91 12.20
N HIS A 44 12.46 -3.66 11.73
CA HIS A 44 12.74 -2.45 12.50
C HIS A 44 11.52 -1.95 13.29
N ALA A 45 10.37 -2.67 13.25
CA ALA A 45 9.22 -2.31 14.05
C ALA A 45 9.52 -2.52 15.54
N THR A 46 9.02 -1.60 16.36
CA THR A 46 9.16 -1.74 17.82
C THR A 46 8.37 -2.95 18.31
N THR A 47 9.06 -3.84 19.02
CA THR A 47 8.43 -4.96 19.72
C THR A 47 8.56 -4.78 21.22
N TYR A 48 7.58 -5.29 21.95
CA TYR A 48 7.50 -5.17 23.41
C TYR A 48 7.69 -6.56 24.04
N ALA A 49 8.72 -6.72 24.85
CA ALA A 49 9.08 -8.00 25.46
C ALA A 49 7.98 -8.57 26.37
N GLY A 50 7.12 -7.72 26.93
CA GLY A 50 6.00 -8.14 27.78
C GLY A 50 4.72 -8.54 27.03
N LEU A 51 4.73 -8.48 25.68
CA LEU A 51 3.59 -8.84 24.85
C LEU A 51 3.84 -10.13 24.10
N ASP A 52 2.79 -10.94 23.93
CA ASP A 52 2.85 -12.11 23.05
C ASP A 52 2.97 -11.67 21.56
N ALA A 53 3.23 -12.64 20.68
CA ALA A 53 3.43 -12.37 19.26
C ALA A 53 2.20 -11.71 18.59
N ARG A 54 0.98 -12.06 19.01
CA ARG A 54 -0.26 -11.50 18.47
C ARG A 54 -0.46 -10.06 18.92
N ALA A 55 -0.22 -9.78 20.21
CA ALA A 55 -0.32 -8.44 20.76
C ALA A 55 0.75 -7.51 20.14
N ASN A 56 1.98 -8.01 19.95
CA ASN A 56 3.01 -7.26 19.23
C ASN A 56 2.60 -6.95 17.78
N ARG A 57 2.06 -7.91 17.02
CA ARG A 57 1.56 -7.63 15.64
C ARG A 57 0.51 -6.53 15.64
N ARG A 58 -0.43 -6.56 16.56
CA ARG A 58 -1.47 -5.52 16.71
C ARG A 58 -0.86 -4.14 16.97
N ALA A 59 0.08 -4.07 17.92
CA ALA A 59 0.78 -2.83 18.25
C ALA A 59 1.55 -2.29 17.05
N VAL A 60 2.26 -3.13 16.29
CA VAL A 60 3.01 -2.74 15.09
C VAL A 60 2.09 -2.17 14.02
N VAL A 61 0.94 -2.78 13.77
CA VAL A 61 -0.04 -2.28 12.77
C VAL A 61 -0.57 -0.90 13.18
N ALA A 62 -0.92 -0.71 14.46
CA ALA A 62 -1.39 0.58 14.95
C ALA A 62 -0.28 1.65 14.88
N GLN A 63 0.93 1.31 15.32
CA GLN A 63 2.07 2.23 15.25
C GLN A 63 2.48 2.60 13.83
N ALA A 64 2.38 1.67 12.88
CA ALA A 64 2.64 1.97 11.47
C ALA A 64 1.69 3.05 10.94
N TYR A 65 0.39 2.95 11.27
CA TYR A 65 -0.59 3.98 10.93
C TYR A 65 -0.25 5.35 11.54
N TRP A 66 -0.03 5.42 12.85
CA TRP A 66 0.28 6.69 13.51
C TRP A 66 1.61 7.29 13.02
N ARG A 67 2.61 6.45 12.75
CA ARG A 67 3.87 6.90 12.15
C ARG A 67 3.64 7.52 10.77
N ALA A 68 2.85 6.86 9.92
CA ALA A 68 2.54 7.38 8.59
C ALA A 68 1.93 8.78 8.62
N LEU A 69 1.02 9.04 9.56
CA LEU A 69 0.45 10.37 9.74
C LEU A 69 1.45 11.37 10.33
N GLY A 70 2.17 10.98 11.38
CA GLY A 70 3.07 11.87 12.11
C GLY A 70 4.35 12.23 11.35
N MET A 71 4.78 11.37 10.43
CA MET A 71 5.98 11.57 9.62
C MET A 71 5.68 12.06 8.19
N TRP A 72 4.42 12.32 7.89
CA TRP A 72 4.02 12.76 6.54
C TRP A 72 4.77 14.04 6.13
N SER A 73 5.44 13.97 5.01
CA SER A 73 6.00 15.13 4.32
C SER A 73 5.83 14.98 2.81
N PRO A 74 5.90 16.08 2.03
CA PRO A 74 5.88 15.97 0.56
C PRO A 74 7.07 15.21 -0.03
N ASP A 75 8.13 14.99 0.74
CA ASP A 75 9.34 14.28 0.30
C ASP A 75 9.30 12.80 0.67
N ASP A 76 8.64 12.46 1.79
CA ASP A 76 8.54 11.10 2.31
C ASP A 76 7.17 10.90 2.95
N TRP A 77 6.37 10.00 2.37
CA TRP A 77 5.00 9.77 2.80
C TRP A 77 4.60 8.30 2.65
N ALA A 78 3.66 7.89 3.48
CA ALA A 78 3.04 6.58 3.42
C ALA A 78 1.52 6.70 3.56
N LEU A 79 0.79 6.21 2.56
CA LEU A 79 -0.66 6.30 2.47
C LEU A 79 -1.29 4.91 2.58
N PRO A 80 -1.83 4.54 3.76
CA PRO A 80 -2.52 3.28 3.96
C PRO A 80 -3.98 3.35 3.48
N PHE A 81 -4.41 2.31 2.79
CA PHE A 81 -5.81 2.09 2.40
C PHE A 81 -6.38 0.88 3.10
N VAL A 82 -7.56 1.01 3.67
CA VAL A 82 -8.39 -0.14 4.04
C VAL A 82 -9.03 -0.69 2.77
N VAL A 83 -8.83 -1.97 2.52
CA VAL A 83 -9.41 -2.68 1.38
C VAL A 83 -10.71 -3.32 1.83
N ARG A 84 -11.80 -2.95 1.19
CA ARG A 84 -13.16 -3.44 1.51
C ARG A 84 -13.81 -4.11 0.31
N SER A 85 -14.71 -5.04 0.59
CA SER A 85 -15.63 -5.56 -0.41
C SER A 85 -16.63 -4.46 -0.79
N ALA A 86 -16.73 -4.13 -2.09
CA ALA A 86 -17.71 -3.16 -2.55
C ALA A 86 -19.16 -3.65 -2.40
N ARG A 87 -19.38 -4.97 -2.19
CA ARG A 87 -20.71 -5.59 -2.05
C ARG A 87 -21.19 -5.66 -0.61
N SER A 88 -20.30 -6.02 0.34
CA SER A 88 -20.68 -6.27 1.74
C SER A 88 -20.07 -5.26 2.72
N ASP A 89 -19.17 -4.38 2.25
CA ASP A 89 -18.36 -3.46 3.06
C ASP A 89 -17.41 -4.16 4.06
N ASP A 90 -17.28 -5.49 3.98
CA ASP A 90 -16.36 -6.25 4.82
C ASP A 90 -14.91 -5.81 4.59
N VAL A 91 -14.13 -5.71 5.65
CA VAL A 91 -12.69 -5.45 5.58
C VAL A 91 -11.96 -6.71 5.12
N LEU A 92 -11.24 -6.60 4.01
CA LEU A 92 -10.49 -7.69 3.38
C LEU A 92 -8.99 -7.61 3.64
N GLY A 93 -8.47 -6.43 4.01
CA GLY A 93 -7.04 -6.22 4.25
C GLY A 93 -6.64 -4.77 4.17
N VAL A 94 -5.33 -4.56 3.98
CA VAL A 94 -4.70 -3.23 3.88
C VAL A 94 -3.77 -3.20 2.67
N GLN A 95 -3.76 -2.08 1.96
CA GLN A 95 -2.83 -1.77 0.90
C GLN A 95 -2.13 -0.45 1.22
N TRP A 96 -0.80 -0.46 1.27
CA TRP A 96 0.02 0.74 1.41
C TRP A 96 0.50 1.22 0.04
N LEU A 97 0.60 2.54 -0.10
CA LEU A 97 1.35 3.21 -1.16
C LEU A 97 2.30 4.18 -0.47
N GLU A 98 3.57 4.09 -0.80
CA GLU A 98 4.64 4.81 -0.11
C GLU A 98 5.47 5.58 -1.14
N GLY A 99 5.88 6.79 -0.80
CA GLY A 99 6.73 7.62 -1.64
C GLY A 99 7.98 8.05 -0.88
N PRO A 100 8.96 7.15 -0.69
CA PRO A 100 10.26 7.53 -0.15
C PRO A 100 11.01 8.40 -1.16
N ASP A 101 11.66 9.46 -0.70
CA ASP A 101 12.38 10.44 -1.55
C ASP A 101 11.54 10.93 -2.75
N TRP A 102 10.24 11.11 -2.51
CA TRP A 102 9.23 11.31 -3.54
C TRP A 102 9.55 12.44 -4.52
N ARG A 103 10.01 13.60 -4.03
CA ARG A 103 10.32 14.72 -4.91
C ARG A 103 11.52 14.46 -5.82
N ALA A 104 12.50 13.71 -5.35
CA ALA A 104 13.70 13.40 -6.12
C ALA A 104 13.40 12.35 -7.21
N ASP A 105 12.78 11.24 -6.83
CA ASP A 105 12.70 10.05 -7.68
C ASP A 105 11.35 9.86 -8.36
N ARG A 106 10.28 10.40 -7.78
CA ARG A 106 8.91 10.08 -8.22
C ARG A 106 8.67 8.58 -8.35
N THR A 107 9.30 7.81 -7.46
CA THR A 107 9.13 6.36 -7.36
C THR A 107 8.27 6.06 -6.15
N VAL A 108 7.32 5.13 -6.30
CA VAL A 108 6.50 4.65 -5.19
C VAL A 108 6.87 3.22 -4.84
N ASP A 109 6.72 2.86 -3.58
CA ASP A 109 6.73 1.49 -3.10
C ASP A 109 5.32 1.06 -2.68
N SER A 110 5.09 -0.22 -2.52
CA SER A 110 3.80 -0.74 -2.08
C SER A 110 3.93 -2.03 -1.29
N SER A 111 3.26 -2.06 -0.16
CA SER A 111 3.14 -3.23 0.70
C SER A 111 1.67 -3.54 1.02
N SER A 112 1.35 -4.76 1.42
CA SER A 112 -0.04 -5.13 1.67
C SER A 112 -0.20 -6.45 2.40
N TRP A 113 -1.38 -6.63 2.99
CA TRP A 113 -1.83 -7.93 3.45
C TRP A 113 -3.35 -8.11 3.22
N LEU A 114 -3.78 -9.35 3.12
CA LEU A 114 -5.18 -9.76 3.06
C LEU A 114 -5.49 -10.74 4.18
N VAL A 115 -6.72 -10.68 4.68
CA VAL A 115 -7.25 -11.73 5.56
C VAL A 115 -7.18 -13.07 4.84
N SER A 116 -6.94 -14.16 5.57
CA SER A 116 -6.71 -15.48 4.97
C SER A 116 -7.85 -15.91 4.04
N ALA A 117 -9.10 -15.65 4.41
CA ALA A 117 -10.29 -15.99 3.61
C ALA A 117 -10.39 -15.19 2.28
N ALA A 118 -9.65 -14.10 2.14
CA ALA A 118 -9.64 -13.27 0.92
C ALA A 118 -8.50 -13.62 -0.04
N ARG A 119 -7.56 -14.46 0.37
CA ARG A 119 -6.39 -14.84 -0.44
C ARG A 119 -6.75 -15.81 -1.57
N GLY A 120 -5.87 -15.93 -2.57
CA GLY A 120 -6.06 -16.87 -3.69
C GLY A 120 -7.14 -16.49 -4.71
N ARG A 121 -7.77 -15.32 -4.57
CA ARG A 121 -8.89 -14.85 -5.37
C ARG A 121 -8.54 -13.72 -6.34
N GLY A 122 -7.25 -13.45 -6.55
CA GLY A 122 -6.78 -12.36 -7.41
C GLY A 122 -6.91 -10.96 -6.79
N LEU A 123 -7.43 -10.82 -5.56
CA LEU A 123 -7.68 -9.53 -4.91
C LEU A 123 -6.39 -8.74 -4.65
N GLY A 124 -5.28 -9.44 -4.35
CA GLY A 124 -3.96 -8.81 -4.19
C GLY A 124 -3.49 -8.07 -5.45
N THR A 125 -3.75 -8.63 -6.62
CA THR A 125 -3.45 -7.98 -7.90
C THR A 125 -4.36 -6.77 -8.13
N GLN A 126 -5.65 -6.89 -7.83
CA GLN A 126 -6.61 -5.81 -8.02
C GLN A 126 -6.30 -4.62 -7.08
N MET A 127 -6.07 -4.85 -5.79
CA MET A 127 -5.81 -3.76 -4.85
C MET A 127 -4.49 -3.05 -5.14
N ARG A 128 -3.43 -3.77 -5.56
CA ARG A 128 -2.18 -3.15 -5.98
C ARG A 128 -2.36 -2.38 -7.30
N ALA A 129 -3.11 -2.90 -8.26
CA ALA A 129 -3.46 -2.15 -9.48
C ALA A 129 -4.18 -0.84 -9.17
N ALA A 130 -5.06 -0.82 -8.17
CA ALA A 130 -5.78 0.39 -7.77
C ALA A 130 -4.83 1.48 -7.26
N VAL A 131 -3.88 1.17 -6.38
CA VAL A 131 -2.91 2.18 -5.90
C VAL A 131 -1.91 2.57 -6.98
N LEU A 132 -1.58 1.69 -7.93
CA LEU A 132 -0.76 2.05 -9.09
C LEU A 132 -1.51 3.00 -10.05
N ALA A 133 -2.82 2.87 -10.18
CA ALA A 133 -3.63 3.83 -10.96
C ALA A 133 -3.59 5.22 -10.31
N LEU A 134 -3.64 5.33 -8.99
CA LEU A 134 -3.42 6.58 -8.26
C LEU A 134 -1.99 7.10 -8.50
N ALA A 135 -0.98 6.25 -8.33
CA ALA A 135 0.43 6.64 -8.43
C ALA A 135 0.80 7.12 -9.84
N PHE A 136 0.53 6.32 -10.87
CA PHE A 136 0.90 6.65 -12.26
C PHE A 136 -0.03 7.64 -12.94
N GLY A 137 -1.26 7.78 -12.43
CA GLY A 137 -2.25 8.76 -12.92
C GLY A 137 -2.05 10.12 -12.25
N PRO A 138 -2.90 10.49 -11.28
CA PRO A 138 -2.91 11.84 -10.72
C PRO A 138 -1.63 12.24 -10.00
N LEU A 139 -0.93 11.31 -9.32
CA LEU A 139 0.32 11.64 -8.64
C LEU A 139 1.53 11.75 -9.60
N GLY A 140 1.45 11.19 -10.80
CA GLY A 140 2.49 11.33 -11.81
C GLY A 140 3.80 10.59 -11.48
N ALA A 141 3.73 9.46 -10.77
CA ALA A 141 4.89 8.61 -10.52
C ALA A 141 5.60 8.22 -11.82
N ARG A 142 6.92 8.08 -11.75
CA ARG A 142 7.76 7.61 -12.87
C ARG A 142 7.92 6.10 -12.85
N ALA A 143 8.01 5.53 -11.65
CA ALA A 143 8.18 4.11 -11.44
C ALA A 143 7.48 3.65 -10.15
N ALA A 144 7.25 2.35 -10.06
CA ALA A 144 6.86 1.68 -8.84
C ALA A 144 7.84 0.54 -8.54
N ILE A 145 8.22 0.42 -7.28
CA ILE A 145 9.05 -0.67 -6.78
C ILE A 145 8.23 -1.54 -5.81
N SER A 146 8.73 -2.71 -5.54
CA SER A 146 8.28 -3.57 -4.44
C SER A 146 9.35 -4.61 -4.17
N SER A 147 9.31 -5.24 -3.02
CA SER A 147 10.18 -6.37 -2.70
C SER A 147 9.44 -7.46 -1.94
N ALA A 148 9.92 -8.67 -2.04
CA ALA A 148 9.44 -9.79 -1.25
C ALA A 148 10.54 -10.81 -1.06
N VAL A 149 10.50 -11.56 0.05
CA VAL A 149 11.36 -12.74 0.20
C VAL A 149 11.11 -13.70 -0.95
N VAL A 150 12.16 -14.35 -1.43
CA VAL A 150 12.13 -15.19 -2.65
C VAL A 150 11.05 -16.29 -2.55
N ASP A 151 10.82 -16.80 -1.35
CA ASP A 151 9.83 -17.86 -1.09
C ASP A 151 8.38 -17.33 -1.01
N ASN A 152 8.16 -16.02 -1.00
CA ASN A 152 6.83 -15.42 -1.07
C ASN A 152 6.30 -15.40 -2.52
N ALA A 153 6.00 -16.58 -3.05
CA ALA A 153 5.51 -16.77 -4.41
C ALA A 153 4.21 -15.97 -4.68
N ALA A 154 3.38 -15.75 -3.67
CA ALA A 154 2.14 -14.98 -3.79
C ALA A 154 2.42 -13.51 -4.10
N SER A 155 3.30 -12.85 -3.33
CA SER A 155 3.67 -11.44 -3.55
C SER A 155 4.38 -11.25 -4.89
N LEU A 156 5.37 -12.11 -5.20
CA LEU A 156 6.07 -12.07 -6.49
C LEU A 156 5.13 -12.37 -7.66
N GLY A 157 4.13 -13.24 -7.46
CA GLY A 157 3.09 -13.53 -8.45
C GLY A 157 2.24 -12.30 -8.76
N VAL A 158 1.84 -11.53 -7.75
CA VAL A 158 1.14 -10.25 -7.94
C VAL A 158 2.00 -9.28 -8.74
N SER A 159 3.27 -9.15 -8.39
CA SER A 159 4.19 -8.25 -9.09
C SER A 159 4.35 -8.64 -10.56
N ARG A 160 4.56 -9.93 -10.86
CA ARG A 160 4.63 -10.43 -12.25
C ARG A 160 3.34 -10.19 -13.04
N ALA A 161 2.18 -10.45 -12.42
CA ALA A 161 0.88 -10.23 -13.05
C ALA A 161 0.65 -8.75 -13.43
N LEU A 162 1.23 -7.80 -12.68
CA LEU A 162 1.15 -6.37 -12.95
C LEU A 162 2.23 -5.85 -13.89
N GLY A 163 3.18 -6.70 -14.31
CA GLY A 163 4.22 -6.34 -15.27
C GLY A 163 5.49 -5.79 -14.66
N TYR A 164 5.68 -5.94 -13.34
CA TYR A 164 6.98 -5.65 -12.72
C TYR A 164 8.05 -6.59 -13.29
N ARG A 165 9.26 -6.07 -13.41
CA ARG A 165 10.45 -6.81 -13.78
C ARG A 165 11.38 -6.96 -12.58
N GLU A 166 12.05 -8.08 -12.48
CA GLU A 166 13.10 -8.27 -11.48
C GLU A 166 14.23 -7.25 -11.72
N SER A 167 14.72 -6.63 -10.64
CA SER A 167 15.79 -5.64 -10.70
C SER A 167 17.07 -6.18 -10.06
N HIS A 168 17.07 -6.41 -8.77
CA HIS A 168 18.22 -6.92 -8.03
C HIS A 168 17.78 -7.80 -6.86
N ARG A 169 18.74 -8.40 -6.17
CA ARG A 169 18.54 -9.14 -4.93
C ARG A 169 19.33 -8.50 -3.81
N SER A 170 18.78 -8.59 -2.61
CA SER A 170 19.46 -8.28 -1.35
C SER A 170 19.18 -9.37 -0.33
N VAL A 171 19.63 -9.16 0.89
CA VAL A 171 19.39 -10.08 2.01
C VAL A 171 18.81 -9.26 3.15
N LEU A 172 17.79 -9.80 3.82
CA LEU A 172 17.26 -9.21 5.05
C LEU A 172 18.29 -9.34 6.16
N GLU A 173 18.77 -8.22 6.71
CA GLU A 173 19.87 -8.19 7.67
C GLU A 173 19.59 -9.03 8.92
N HIS A 174 18.33 -9.06 9.39
CA HIS A 174 17.97 -9.73 10.64
C HIS A 174 17.71 -11.24 10.51
N SER A 175 17.29 -11.73 9.33
CA SER A 175 16.93 -13.15 9.10
C SER A 175 17.86 -13.86 8.12
N GLY A 176 18.63 -13.12 7.33
CA GLY A 176 19.45 -13.68 6.25
C GLY A 176 18.66 -14.16 5.03
N GLU A 177 17.34 -13.94 5.01
CA GLU A 177 16.49 -14.38 3.90
C GLU A 177 16.74 -13.57 2.64
N PRO A 178 16.84 -14.22 1.46
CA PRO A 178 17.02 -13.53 0.19
C PRO A 178 15.74 -12.77 -0.19
N LEU A 179 15.92 -11.50 -0.56
CA LEU A 179 14.88 -10.59 -0.97
C LEU A 179 15.00 -10.32 -2.47
N GLN A 180 13.93 -10.53 -3.22
CA GLN A 180 13.82 -10.15 -4.62
C GLN A 180 13.20 -8.77 -4.73
N HIS A 181 13.90 -7.83 -5.34
CA HIS A 181 13.39 -6.51 -5.69
C HIS A 181 12.85 -6.52 -7.12
N VAL A 182 11.75 -5.80 -7.31
CA VAL A 182 11.07 -5.67 -8.60
C VAL A 182 10.75 -4.22 -8.90
N ARG A 183 10.69 -3.86 -10.19
CA ARG A 183 10.43 -2.49 -10.63
C ARG A 183 9.47 -2.48 -11.83
N LEU A 184 8.57 -1.50 -11.84
CA LEU A 184 7.62 -1.25 -12.92
C LEU A 184 7.76 0.20 -13.38
N GLU A 185 8.08 0.39 -14.65
CA GLU A 185 8.15 1.72 -15.25
C GLU A 185 6.76 2.21 -15.68
N ARG A 186 6.53 3.52 -15.58
CA ARG A 186 5.27 4.14 -16.01
C ARG A 186 4.90 3.79 -17.45
N ALA A 187 5.85 3.79 -18.35
CA ALA A 187 5.61 3.47 -19.76
C ALA A 187 5.04 2.05 -19.94
N ALA A 188 5.58 1.07 -19.22
CA ALA A 188 5.08 -0.31 -19.23
C ALA A 188 3.67 -0.41 -18.63
N TRP A 189 3.39 0.32 -17.55
CA TRP A 189 2.07 0.38 -16.94
C TRP A 189 1.03 0.96 -17.90
N VAL A 190 1.30 2.12 -18.51
CA VAL A 190 0.40 2.77 -19.46
C VAL A 190 0.14 1.86 -20.67
N HIS A 191 1.19 1.26 -21.23
CA HIS A 191 1.05 0.34 -22.37
C HIS A 191 0.18 -0.89 -22.03
N SER A 192 0.21 -1.34 -20.79
CA SER A 192 -0.56 -2.52 -20.35
C SER A 192 -2.08 -2.32 -20.31
N GLY A 193 -2.56 -1.08 -20.29
CA GLY A 193 -3.97 -0.74 -20.13
C GLY A 193 -4.59 -1.13 -18.78
N ARG A 194 -3.80 -1.58 -17.81
CA ARG A 194 -4.29 -2.10 -16.50
C ARG A 194 -4.91 -1.03 -15.60
N ALA A 195 -4.73 0.25 -15.89
CA ALA A 195 -5.45 1.32 -15.19
C ALA A 195 -6.95 1.35 -15.52
N GLN A 196 -7.35 0.74 -16.65
CA GLN A 196 -8.75 0.67 -17.07
C GLN A 196 -9.56 -0.14 -16.05
N GLY A 197 -10.72 0.43 -15.66
CA GLY A 197 -11.58 -0.19 -14.64
C GLY A 197 -11.28 0.21 -13.20
N THR A 198 -10.28 1.08 -12.96
CA THR A 198 -10.04 1.72 -11.67
C THR A 198 -10.54 3.15 -11.69
N THR A 199 -11.46 3.49 -10.80
CA THR A 199 -11.89 4.87 -10.54
C THR A 199 -11.11 5.43 -9.36
N VAL A 200 -10.50 6.60 -9.55
CA VAL A 200 -9.76 7.35 -8.52
C VAL A 200 -10.51 8.66 -8.28
N THR A 201 -10.88 8.95 -7.05
CA THR A 201 -11.63 10.18 -6.68
C THR A 201 -11.02 10.84 -5.45
N GLY A 202 -11.30 12.13 -5.24
CA GLY A 202 -10.93 12.89 -4.05
C GLY A 202 -9.44 13.26 -3.98
N VAL A 203 -8.71 13.22 -5.10
CA VAL A 203 -7.26 13.45 -5.12
C VAL A 203 -6.91 14.93 -5.20
N GLU A 204 -7.67 15.74 -5.95
CA GLU A 204 -7.34 17.14 -6.26
C GLU A 204 -7.04 17.96 -4.99
N PRO A 205 -7.88 17.95 -3.93
CA PRO A 205 -7.58 18.69 -2.72
C PRO A 205 -6.35 18.18 -1.96
N ALA A 206 -5.91 16.95 -2.23
CA ALA A 206 -4.79 16.31 -1.56
C ALA A 206 -3.45 16.53 -2.28
N LEU A 207 -3.45 16.96 -3.54
CA LEU A 207 -2.22 17.14 -4.33
C LEU A 207 -1.13 17.97 -3.64
N PRO A 208 -1.43 19.10 -2.98
CA PRO A 208 -0.41 19.88 -2.26
C PRO A 208 0.32 19.08 -1.16
N PHE A 209 -0.34 18.10 -0.55
CA PHE A 209 0.26 17.22 0.47
C PHE A 209 1.30 16.26 -0.11
N PHE A 210 1.27 16.03 -1.41
CA PHE A 210 2.29 15.28 -2.17
C PHE A 210 3.33 16.20 -2.83
N GLY A 211 3.31 17.53 -2.53
CA GLY A 211 4.15 18.51 -3.20
C GLY A 211 3.85 18.65 -4.69
N LEU A 212 2.57 18.50 -5.05
CA LEU A 212 2.05 18.66 -6.40
C LEU A 212 1.12 19.86 -6.47
N ASP A 213 1.17 20.59 -7.60
CA ASP A 213 0.23 21.69 -7.84
C ASP A 213 -1.15 21.12 -8.17
N THR A 214 -2.19 21.76 -7.66
CA THR A 214 -3.54 21.55 -8.17
C THR A 214 -3.56 22.00 -9.62
N ARG A 215 -3.85 21.08 -10.54
CA ARG A 215 -4.06 21.45 -11.94
C ARG A 215 -5.30 22.34 -12.01
N GLU A 216 -5.13 23.55 -12.51
CA GLU A 216 -6.23 24.43 -12.89
C GLU A 216 -7.11 23.79 -13.97
#